data_a97d2d88880d62de2c06d7d340a7a36c
#
_entry.id   a97d2d88880d62de2c06d7d340a7a36c
#
_cell.length_a   1.000
_cell.length_b   1.000
_cell.length_c   1.000
_cell.angle_alpha   90.00
_cell.angle_beta   90.00
_cell.angle_gamma   90.00
#
_symmetry.space_group_name_H-M   'P 1'
#
loop_
_entity.id
_entity.type
_entity.pdbx_description
1 polymer ?
#
loop_
_entity_poly.entity_id
_entity_poly.type
_entity_poly.pdbx_seq_one_letter_code
_entity_poly.pdbx_strand_id
1 'polypeptide(L)'
;IAKENSSNYFDINSYVDNVIKDCYLNQSTKVVTLGDSDNRVNPNMFISEEDVTAIHSSTIGSINEEDLFYLMSRGISYNDSVKLIIKGMILSNINPDMENMERILSILDSIGGE
;
A
#
# COMPACT_ATOMS: atom_id res chain seq x y z
N ILE A 1 -5.27 -0.68 -2.76
CA ILE A 1 -5.92 0.54 -3.25
C ILE A 1 -7.42 0.36 -3.09
N ALA A 2 -8.05 1.24 -2.32
CA ALA A 2 -9.48 1.25 -2.08
C ALA A 2 -10.14 2.31 -2.95
N LYS A 3 -11.16 1.91 -3.71
CA LYS A 3 -11.93 2.80 -4.59
C LYS A 3 -13.11 3.42 -3.86
N GLU A 4 -13.66 4.47 -4.45
CA GLU A 4 -14.81 5.19 -3.94
C GLU A 4 -16.00 4.27 -3.63
N ASN A 5 -16.74 4.57 -2.57
CA ASN A 5 -17.88 3.81 -2.06
C ASN A 5 -17.59 2.34 -1.72
N SER A 6 -16.32 2.01 -1.42
CA SER A 6 -15.94 0.68 -0.99
C SER A 6 -15.76 0.60 0.53
N SER A 7 -16.07 -0.57 1.08
CA SER A 7 -15.73 -0.90 2.47
C SER A 7 -14.79 -2.10 2.44
N ASN A 8 -13.61 -1.92 2.99
CA ASN A 8 -12.56 -2.94 2.95
C ASN A 8 -12.04 -3.23 4.35
N TYR A 9 -11.91 -4.50 4.63
CA TYR A 9 -11.33 -5.00 5.86
C TYR A 9 -10.16 -5.95 5.51
N PHE A 10 -8.98 -5.65 6.04
CA PHE A 10 -7.78 -6.44 5.80
C PHE A 10 -7.24 -7.01 7.12
N ASP A 11 -7.26 -8.32 7.24
CA ASP A 11 -6.53 -9.05 8.27
C ASP A 11 -5.23 -9.58 7.70
N ILE A 12 -4.12 -9.13 8.26
CA ILE A 12 -2.79 -9.52 7.81
C ILE A 12 -2.11 -10.26 8.96
N ASN A 13 -1.85 -11.54 8.78
CA ASN A 13 -1.28 -12.40 9.79
C ASN A 13 0.15 -12.78 9.44
N SER A 14 1.06 -12.55 10.35
CA SER A 14 2.45 -12.97 10.24
C SER A 14 2.77 -13.94 11.39
N TYR A 15 3.41 -15.05 11.04
CA TYR A 15 3.76 -16.11 11.99
C TYR A 15 5.26 -16.30 12.07
N VAL A 16 5.79 -16.37 13.29
CA VAL A 16 7.18 -16.75 13.55
C VAL A 16 7.18 -18.00 14.42
N ASP A 17 7.74 -19.07 13.88
CA ASP A 17 7.85 -20.34 14.56
C ASP A 17 9.07 -20.38 15.52
N ASN A 18 8.99 -21.15 16.58
CA ASN A 18 10.04 -21.34 17.61
C ASN A 18 11.32 -22.04 17.10
N VAL A 19 11.33 -22.50 15.87
CA VAL A 19 12.51 -23.14 15.22
C VAL A 19 13.54 -22.12 14.73
N ILE A 20 13.13 -20.85 14.56
CA ILE A 20 13.94 -19.78 14.00
C ILE A 20 14.46 -18.87 15.12
N LYS A 21 15.78 -18.70 15.20
CA LYS A 21 16.44 -17.80 16.16
C LYS A 21 16.99 -16.57 15.45
N ASP A 22 17.22 -15.48 16.19
CA ASP A 22 17.71 -14.20 15.67
C ASP A 22 16.87 -13.68 14.48
N CYS A 23 15.56 -13.75 14.59
CA CYS A 23 14.64 -13.35 13.53
C CYS A 23 14.25 -11.88 13.66
N TYR A 24 14.28 -11.17 12.53
CA TYR A 24 13.72 -9.84 12.39
C TYR A 24 12.48 -9.89 11.50
N LEU A 25 11.33 -9.51 12.06
CA LEU A 25 10.07 -9.45 11.34
C LEU A 25 9.60 -8.00 11.23
N ASN A 26 9.47 -7.51 10.00
CA ASN A 26 8.89 -6.21 9.72
C ASN A 26 7.66 -6.37 8.82
N GLN A 27 6.49 -6.05 9.36
CA GLN A 27 5.23 -6.05 8.63
C GLN A 27 4.79 -4.60 8.39
N SER A 28 4.76 -4.18 7.14
CA SER A 28 4.30 -2.84 6.76
C SER A 28 3.14 -2.93 5.78
N THR A 29 2.04 -2.25 6.10
CA THR A 29 0.84 -2.21 5.26
C THR A 29 0.50 -0.77 4.92
N LYS A 30 0.27 -0.52 3.63
CA LYS A 30 -0.15 0.78 3.14
C LYS A 30 -1.44 0.66 2.32
N VAL A 31 -2.46 1.38 2.73
CA VAL A 31 -3.72 1.50 2.01
C VAL A 31 -3.83 2.90 1.43
N VAL A 32 -4.10 2.98 0.13
CA VAL A 32 -4.38 4.23 -0.56
C VAL A 32 -5.86 4.27 -0.90
N THR A 33 -6.54 5.33 -0.45
CA THR A 33 -7.97 5.54 -0.68
C THR A 33 -8.19 6.50 -1.85
N LEU A 34 -9.14 6.15 -2.72
CA LEU A 34 -9.63 6.98 -3.81
C LEU A 34 -11.08 7.33 -3.52
N GLY A 35 -11.36 8.60 -3.21
CA GLY A 35 -12.67 9.03 -2.79
C GLY A 35 -13.05 8.53 -1.39
N ASP A 36 -14.35 8.56 -1.08
CA ASP A 36 -14.87 8.14 0.22
C ASP A 36 -14.94 6.61 0.32
N SER A 37 -14.16 6.04 1.22
CA SER A 37 -14.17 4.60 1.50
C SER A 37 -13.88 4.32 2.96
N ASP A 38 -14.52 3.29 3.52
CA ASP A 38 -14.24 2.80 4.87
C ASP A 38 -13.21 1.66 4.79
N ASN A 39 -12.03 1.89 5.33
CA ASN A 39 -10.94 0.95 5.27
C ASN A 39 -10.40 0.64 6.65
N ARG A 40 -10.31 -0.64 6.97
CA ARG A 40 -9.74 -1.15 8.21
C ARG A 40 -8.60 -2.12 7.91
N VAL A 41 -7.49 -1.90 8.58
CA VAL A 41 -6.33 -2.79 8.51
C VAL A 41 -6.03 -3.30 9.90
N ASN A 42 -5.95 -4.60 10.05
CA ASN A 42 -5.67 -5.28 11.30
C ASN A 42 -4.41 -6.15 11.14
N PRO A 43 -3.23 -5.58 11.38
CA PRO A 43 -2.00 -6.36 11.33
C PRO A 43 -1.86 -7.21 12.60
N ASN A 44 -1.64 -8.50 12.43
CA ASN A 44 -1.45 -9.44 13.53
C ASN A 44 -0.09 -10.13 13.39
N MET A 45 0.59 -10.29 14.51
CA MET A 45 1.84 -11.05 14.61
C MET A 45 1.71 -12.14 15.63
N PHE A 46 1.98 -13.38 15.22
CA PHE A 46 1.98 -14.57 16.07
C PHE A 46 3.41 -15.05 16.21
N ILE A 47 4.01 -14.77 17.37
CA ILE A 47 5.42 -15.02 17.64
C ILE A 47 5.55 -16.06 18.73
N SER A 48 6.15 -17.21 18.41
CA SER A 48 6.42 -18.30 19.34
C SER A 48 7.85 -18.32 19.86
N GLU A 49 8.71 -17.48 19.34
CA GLU A 49 10.13 -17.38 19.70
C GLU A 49 10.41 -16.14 20.53
N GLU A 50 11.24 -16.26 21.57
CA GLU A 50 11.58 -15.14 22.46
C GLU A 50 12.66 -14.20 21.87
N ASP A 51 13.49 -14.72 20.96
CA ASP A 51 14.58 -13.99 20.34
C ASP A 51 14.20 -13.44 18.95
N VAL A 52 13.14 -12.64 18.93
CA VAL A 52 12.60 -12.03 17.72
C VAL A 52 12.39 -10.52 17.92
N THR A 53 12.94 -9.73 17.01
CA THR A 53 12.57 -8.33 16.88
C THR A 53 11.44 -8.21 15.86
N ALA A 54 10.27 -7.80 16.31
CA ALA A 54 9.08 -7.68 15.47
C ALA A 54 8.54 -6.24 15.48
N ILE A 55 8.35 -5.69 14.29
CA ILE A 55 7.76 -4.36 14.10
C ILE A 55 6.62 -4.47 13.10
N HIS A 56 5.48 -3.85 13.42
CA HIS A 56 4.42 -3.69 12.44
C HIS A 56 4.00 -2.23 12.32
N SER A 57 3.62 -1.84 11.13
CA SER A 57 3.06 -0.53 10.85
C SER A 57 1.94 -0.62 9.83
N SER A 58 0.95 0.22 9.97
CA SER A 58 -0.09 0.39 8.97
C SER A 58 -0.35 1.87 8.73
N THR A 59 -0.56 2.23 7.47
CA THR A 59 -0.87 3.59 7.07
C THR A 59 -2.03 3.57 6.09
N ILE A 60 -3.01 4.43 6.34
CA ILE A 60 -4.12 4.68 5.42
C ILE A 60 -4.00 6.13 4.98
N GLY A 61 -3.91 6.37 3.69
CA GLY A 61 -3.78 7.70 3.12
C GLY A 61 -4.67 7.93 1.91
N SER A 62 -5.08 9.17 1.72
CA SER A 62 -5.79 9.63 0.52
C SER A 62 -4.83 10.38 -0.40
N ILE A 63 -5.28 10.62 -1.64
CA ILE A 63 -4.56 11.46 -2.58
C ILE A 63 -4.63 12.91 -2.10
N ASN A 64 -3.47 13.56 -2.09
CA ASN A 64 -3.40 14.99 -1.79
C ASN A 64 -3.93 15.82 -2.97
N GLU A 65 -4.93 16.64 -2.71
CA GLU A 65 -5.54 17.49 -3.74
C GLU A 65 -4.58 18.55 -4.29
N GLU A 66 -3.63 19.03 -3.48
CA GLU A 66 -2.62 19.99 -3.93
C GLU A 66 -1.66 19.37 -4.94
N ASP A 67 -1.21 18.14 -4.68
CA ASP A 67 -0.35 17.40 -5.61
C ASP A 67 -1.07 17.11 -6.92
N LEU A 68 -2.35 16.73 -6.82
CA LEU A 68 -3.20 16.49 -7.97
C LEU A 68 -3.36 17.77 -8.81
N PHE A 69 -3.69 18.88 -8.16
CA PHE A 69 -3.81 20.18 -8.82
C PHE A 69 -2.50 20.61 -9.49
N TYR A 70 -1.37 20.42 -8.82
CA TYR A 70 -0.06 20.75 -9.38
C TYR A 70 0.22 19.98 -10.68
N LEU A 71 -0.01 18.68 -10.69
CA LEU A 71 0.21 17.85 -11.89
C LEU A 71 -0.72 18.25 -13.03
N MET A 72 -1.99 18.49 -12.73
CA MET A 72 -2.96 18.94 -13.72
C MET A 72 -2.63 20.32 -14.28
N SER A 73 -2.10 21.24 -13.47
CA SER A 73 -1.64 22.56 -13.91
C SER A 73 -0.45 22.50 -14.86
N ARG A 74 0.30 21.36 -14.83
CA ARG A 74 1.39 21.07 -15.77
C ARG A 74 0.94 20.38 -17.05
N GLY A 75 -0.36 20.22 -17.25
CA GLY A 75 -0.94 19.63 -18.45
C GLY A 75 -1.12 18.11 -18.41
N ILE A 76 -0.95 17.48 -17.24
CA ILE A 76 -1.20 16.06 -17.06
C ILE A 76 -2.69 15.86 -16.82
N SER A 77 -3.31 14.85 -17.46
CA SER A 77 -4.72 14.55 -17.27
C SER A 77 -5.01 14.14 -15.82
N TYR A 78 -6.27 14.27 -15.38
CA TYR A 78 -6.68 13.84 -14.06
C TYR A 78 -6.31 12.37 -13.79
N ASN A 79 -6.67 11.47 -14.72
CA ASN A 79 -6.40 10.04 -14.57
C ASN A 79 -4.90 9.72 -14.51
N ASP A 80 -4.09 10.37 -15.32
CA ASP A 80 -2.64 10.16 -15.32
C ASP A 80 -2.00 10.75 -14.05
N SER A 81 -2.50 11.88 -13.56
CA SER A 81 -2.06 12.48 -12.31
C SER A 81 -2.34 11.56 -11.11
N VAL A 82 -3.54 10.98 -11.05
CA VAL A 82 -3.92 10.00 -10.03
C VAL A 82 -2.99 8.78 -10.07
N LYS A 83 -2.77 8.21 -11.25
CA LYS A 83 -1.87 7.06 -11.43
C LYS A 83 -0.44 7.38 -10.99
N LEU A 84 0.05 8.56 -11.33
CA LEU A 84 1.41 8.97 -10.98
C LEU A 84 1.60 9.12 -9.47
N ILE A 85 0.62 9.72 -8.78
CA ILE A 85 0.64 9.89 -7.33
C ILE A 85 0.60 8.51 -6.65
N ILE A 86 -0.32 7.63 -7.06
CA ILE A 86 -0.44 6.28 -6.49
C ILE A 86 0.84 5.48 -6.71
N LYS A 87 1.42 5.54 -7.90
CA LYS A 87 2.70 4.91 -8.20
C LYS A 87 3.80 5.38 -7.25
N GLY A 88 3.91 6.68 -7.04
CA GLY A 88 4.87 7.25 -6.09
C GLY A 88 4.65 6.77 -4.66
N MET A 89 3.39 6.72 -4.21
CA MET A 89 3.04 6.25 -2.87
C MET A 89 3.37 4.76 -2.67
N ILE A 90 3.14 3.93 -3.68
CA ILE A 90 3.47 2.50 -3.61
C ILE A 90 4.98 2.29 -3.59
N LEU A 91 5.70 2.95 -4.49
CA LEU A 91 7.14 2.75 -4.66
C LEU A 91 8.00 3.44 -3.59
N SER A 92 7.45 4.35 -2.81
CA SER A 92 8.21 5.10 -1.80
C SER A 92 8.88 4.23 -0.73
N ASN A 93 8.33 3.04 -0.46
CA ASN A 93 8.80 2.15 0.61
C ASN A 93 9.16 0.74 0.14
N ILE A 94 9.06 0.47 -1.16
CA ILE A 94 9.38 -0.84 -1.74
C ILE A 94 10.29 -0.66 -2.95
N ASN A 95 11.21 -1.61 -3.09
CA ASN A 95 12.04 -1.70 -4.29
C ASN A 95 11.70 -3.02 -5.00
N PRO A 96 10.63 -3.05 -5.79
CA PRO A 96 10.17 -4.28 -6.41
C PRO A 96 11.14 -4.75 -7.49
N ASP A 97 11.25 -6.06 -7.66
CA ASP A 97 11.88 -6.66 -8.83
C ASP A 97 11.06 -6.38 -10.10
N MET A 98 11.58 -6.79 -11.27
CA MET A 98 10.92 -6.50 -12.54
C MET A 98 9.53 -7.12 -12.64
N GLU A 99 9.35 -8.36 -12.16
CA GLU A 99 8.05 -9.06 -12.21
C GLU A 99 6.99 -8.33 -11.37
N ASN A 100 7.34 -7.96 -10.15
CA ASN A 100 6.44 -7.21 -9.28
C ASN A 100 6.18 -5.79 -9.80
N MET A 101 7.16 -5.16 -10.45
CA MET A 101 6.97 -3.86 -11.10
C MET A 101 5.94 -3.95 -12.23
N GLU A 102 6.00 -4.96 -13.09
CA GLU A 102 5.03 -5.18 -14.16
C GLU A 102 3.62 -5.41 -13.61
N ARG A 103 3.49 -6.16 -12.51
CA ARG A 103 2.21 -6.36 -11.83
C ARG A 103 1.64 -5.06 -11.27
N ILE A 104 2.47 -4.22 -10.66
CA ILE A 104 2.06 -2.90 -10.14
C ILE A 104 1.57 -2.02 -11.29
N LEU A 105 2.30 -1.96 -12.39
CA LEU A 105 1.92 -1.16 -13.56
C LEU A 105 0.60 -1.65 -14.18
N SER A 106 0.40 -2.96 -14.29
CA SER A 106 -0.85 -3.55 -14.76
C SER A 106 -2.06 -3.16 -13.89
N ILE A 107 -1.88 -3.19 -12.58
CA ILE A 107 -2.94 -2.76 -11.63
C ILE A 107 -3.24 -1.27 -11.79
N LEU A 108 -2.22 -0.43 -11.93
CA LEU A 108 -2.39 1.01 -12.12
C LEU A 108 -3.12 1.33 -13.44
N ASP A 109 -2.84 0.59 -14.50
CA ASP A 109 -3.54 0.75 -15.78
C ASP A 109 -5.02 0.38 -15.67
N SER A 110 -5.36 -0.62 -14.86
CA SER A 110 -6.75 -0.99 -14.60
C SER A 110 -7.55 0.06 -13.82
N ILE A 111 -6.89 0.92 -13.04
CA ILE A 111 -7.55 1.98 -12.25
C ILE A 111 -8.00 3.14 -13.13
N GLY A 112 -7.27 3.43 -14.19
CA GLY A 112 -7.58 4.55 -15.12
C GLY A 112 -8.44 4.17 -16.31
N GLY A 113 -8.98 2.99 -16.37
CA GLY A 113 -9.78 2.45 -17.48
C GLY A 113 -11.27 2.73 -17.43
N GLU A 114 -11.68 3.67 -16.60
CA GLU A 114 -13.09 4.14 -16.54
C GLU A 114 -13.20 5.59 -16.95
#